data_880794e75b1b006ec3d0bea1cb7b6ae2
#
_entry.id   880794e75b1b006ec3d0bea1cb7b6ae2
#
_cell.length_a   1.000
_cell.length_b   1.000
_cell.length_c   1.000
_cell.angle_alpha   90.00
_cell.angle_beta   90.00
_cell.angle_gamma   90.00
#
_symmetry.space_group_name_H-M   'P 1'
#
loop_
_entity.id
_entity.type
_entity.pdbx_description
1 polymer ?
#
loop_
_entity_poly.entity_id
_entity_poly.type
_entity_poly.pdbx_seq_one_letter_code
_entity_poly.pdbx_strand_id
1 'polypeptide(L)'
;MQAFWQQCLESLKRLTQNTPKIYTTWFEVLKPTYWNEKDGILTLEAPATKITYIRGAYQKSISAVATRIHGSAVAVSLVPAQVKPVQREESGTSHPPSETEIKRREETGLLPGLTFENYVNGNANQLAVAAAEHVATTTVTQYNPLYIYGGVGLGKTHLMQAIGHRYLDLHPKARVRCVSAQDFINEYTSAVRESTNKTHASLEKFDERYRSLDLLLI
;
A
#
# COMPACT_ATOMS: atom_id res chain seq x y z
N MET A 1 13.92 21.83 -18.90
CA MET A 1 13.45 20.97 -17.81
C MET A 1 13.69 19.49 -18.09
N GLN A 2 13.08 18.89 -19.11
CA GLN A 2 13.24 17.45 -19.38
C GLN A 2 14.68 17.01 -19.63
N ALA A 3 15.45 17.75 -20.43
CA ALA A 3 16.85 17.43 -20.70
C ALA A 3 17.72 17.42 -19.43
N PHE A 4 17.52 18.41 -18.54
CA PHE A 4 18.21 18.47 -17.25
C PHE A 4 17.87 17.27 -16.37
N TRP A 5 16.58 16.92 -16.29
CA TRP A 5 16.15 15.78 -15.51
C TRP A 5 16.67 14.44 -16.06
N GLN A 6 16.73 14.28 -17.38
CA GLN A 6 17.33 13.08 -18.01
C GLN A 6 18.80 12.89 -17.63
N GLN A 7 19.58 13.97 -17.59
CA GLN A 7 20.96 13.91 -17.13
C GLN A 7 21.06 13.50 -15.66
N CYS A 8 20.12 14.00 -14.83
CA CYS A 8 20.02 13.57 -13.42
C CYS A 8 19.71 12.09 -13.30
N LEU A 9 18.75 11.59 -14.09
CA LEU A 9 18.38 10.17 -14.11
C LEU A 9 19.54 9.27 -14.56
N GLU A 10 20.29 9.66 -15.59
CA GLU A 10 21.47 8.91 -16.03
C GLU A 10 22.54 8.83 -14.95
N SER A 11 22.78 9.94 -14.24
CA SER A 11 23.72 9.98 -13.13
C SER A 11 23.26 9.11 -11.95
N LEU A 12 21.95 9.15 -11.60
CA LEU A 12 21.36 8.30 -10.58
C LEU A 12 21.42 6.83 -10.96
N LYS A 13 21.20 6.51 -12.24
CA LYS A 13 21.33 5.14 -12.77
C LYS A 13 22.75 4.61 -12.63
N ARG A 14 23.76 5.44 -12.93
CA ARG A 14 25.18 5.07 -12.73
C ARG A 14 25.51 4.83 -11.25
N LEU A 15 25.00 5.67 -10.36
CA LEU A 15 25.22 5.52 -8.91
C LEU A 15 24.54 4.26 -8.33
N THR A 16 23.51 3.76 -8.97
CA THR A 16 22.76 2.58 -8.54
C THR A 16 23.05 1.33 -9.39
N GLN A 17 24.14 1.29 -10.14
CA GLN A 17 24.53 0.16 -11.03
C GLN A 17 24.55 -1.19 -10.31
N ASN A 18 25.01 -1.21 -9.05
CA ASN A 18 25.08 -2.42 -8.24
C ASN A 18 23.71 -2.86 -7.66
N THR A 19 22.70 -2.00 -7.76
CA THR A 19 21.34 -2.24 -7.23
C THR A 19 20.28 -1.69 -8.20
N PRO A 20 20.14 -2.28 -9.40
CA PRO A 20 19.26 -1.74 -10.45
C PRO A 20 17.80 -1.64 -10.04
N LYS A 21 17.35 -2.47 -9.09
CA LYS A 21 16.00 -2.38 -8.53
C LYS A 21 15.73 -1.05 -7.80
N ILE A 22 16.74 -0.42 -7.21
CA ILE A 22 16.59 0.89 -6.57
C ILE A 22 16.25 1.95 -7.62
N TYR A 23 16.91 1.94 -8.75
CA TYR A 23 16.65 2.89 -9.82
C TYR A 23 15.21 2.78 -10.35
N THR A 24 14.80 1.58 -10.76
CA THR A 24 13.47 1.35 -11.34
C THR A 24 12.34 1.59 -10.34
N THR A 25 12.57 1.28 -9.07
CA THR A 25 11.55 1.43 -8.03
C THR A 25 11.36 2.87 -7.59
N TRP A 26 12.45 3.65 -7.46
CA TRP A 26 12.42 4.93 -6.74
C TRP A 26 12.72 6.16 -7.60
N PHE A 27 13.56 6.04 -8.63
CA PHE A 27 13.95 7.19 -9.45
C PHE A 27 13.21 7.30 -10.78
N GLU A 28 12.96 6.16 -11.44
CA GLU A 28 12.29 6.13 -12.73
C GLU A 28 10.84 6.63 -12.67
N VAL A 29 10.21 6.52 -11.51
CA VAL A 29 8.82 6.95 -11.27
C VAL A 29 8.68 8.46 -11.05
N LEU A 30 9.79 9.19 -10.90
CA LEU A 30 9.80 10.63 -10.66
C LEU A 30 9.63 11.41 -11.96
N LYS A 31 8.71 12.37 -11.96
CA LYS A 31 8.45 13.24 -13.11
C LYS A 31 8.75 14.69 -12.76
N PRO A 32 9.55 15.41 -13.55
CA PRO A 32 9.80 16.81 -13.32
C PRO A 32 8.56 17.64 -13.69
N THR A 33 8.05 18.41 -12.74
CA THR A 33 6.89 19.29 -12.91
C THR A 33 7.26 20.75 -12.99
N TYR A 34 8.34 21.13 -12.33
CA TYR A 34 8.83 22.52 -12.35
C TYR A 34 10.35 22.56 -12.24
N TRP A 35 10.97 23.44 -13.01
CA TRP A 35 12.39 23.73 -12.93
C TRP A 35 12.64 25.24 -13.12
N ASN A 36 13.25 25.88 -12.14
CA ASN A 36 13.74 27.24 -12.21
C ASN A 36 15.26 27.23 -12.14
N GLU A 37 15.89 27.50 -13.26
CA GLU A 37 17.35 27.47 -13.40
C GLU A 37 18.03 28.61 -12.61
N LYS A 38 17.39 29.78 -12.52
CA LYS A 38 17.96 30.95 -11.81
C LYS A 38 17.99 30.73 -10.30
N ASP A 39 16.94 30.19 -9.76
CA ASP A 39 16.79 29.98 -8.32
C ASP A 39 17.24 28.58 -7.87
N GLY A 40 17.61 27.70 -8.82
CA GLY A 40 18.01 26.33 -8.54
C GLY A 40 16.90 25.50 -7.87
N ILE A 41 15.63 25.66 -8.28
CA ILE A 41 14.50 24.96 -7.67
C ILE A 41 13.99 23.90 -8.66
N LEU A 42 14.08 22.63 -8.25
CA LEU A 42 13.54 21.49 -8.99
C LEU A 42 12.38 20.86 -8.22
N THR A 43 11.19 20.85 -8.82
CA THR A 43 10.04 20.13 -8.27
C THR A 43 9.78 18.86 -9.05
N LEU A 44 9.74 17.75 -8.32
CA LEU A 44 9.49 16.42 -8.87
C LEU A 44 8.17 15.88 -8.31
N GLU A 45 7.36 15.38 -9.21
CA GLU A 45 6.15 14.63 -8.87
C GLU A 45 6.52 13.18 -8.60
N ALA A 46 6.02 12.65 -7.48
CA ALA A 46 6.20 11.25 -7.09
C ALA A 46 4.84 10.62 -6.77
N PRO A 47 4.67 9.30 -6.99
CA PRO A 47 3.49 8.59 -6.52
C PRO A 47 3.26 8.82 -5.03
N ALA A 48 2.02 9.12 -4.62
CA ALA A 48 1.68 9.42 -3.22
C ALA A 48 2.18 8.33 -2.26
N THR A 49 2.10 7.08 -2.68
CA THR A 49 2.56 5.90 -1.90
C THR A 49 4.08 5.86 -1.70
N LYS A 50 4.86 6.51 -2.55
CA LYS A 50 6.34 6.45 -2.52
C LYS A 50 6.99 7.75 -2.04
N ILE A 51 6.27 8.86 -2.05
CA ILE A 51 6.82 10.19 -1.81
C ILE A 51 7.51 10.34 -0.46
N THR A 52 6.91 9.78 0.61
CA THR A 52 7.45 9.87 1.97
C THR A 52 8.79 9.15 2.08
N TYR A 53 8.89 7.97 1.48
CA TYR A 53 10.15 7.22 1.46
C TYR A 53 11.21 7.90 0.62
N ILE A 54 10.87 8.37 -0.59
CA ILE A 54 11.81 9.08 -1.47
C ILE A 54 12.31 10.35 -0.78
N ARG A 55 11.44 11.08 -0.08
CA ARG A 55 11.78 12.27 0.69
C ARG A 55 12.78 11.95 1.80
N GLY A 56 12.55 10.91 2.57
CA GLY A 56 13.44 10.53 3.67
C GLY A 56 14.78 9.95 3.22
N ALA A 57 14.75 9.02 2.26
CA ALA A 57 15.91 8.23 1.88
C ALA A 57 16.74 8.82 0.72
N TYR A 58 16.08 9.46 -0.26
CA TYR A 58 16.72 9.78 -1.54
C TYR A 58 16.71 11.27 -1.92
N GLN A 59 15.95 12.14 -1.26
CA GLN A 59 15.88 13.56 -1.60
C GLN A 59 17.25 14.23 -1.58
N LYS A 60 18.07 13.93 -0.57
CA LYS A 60 19.44 14.47 -0.46
C LYS A 60 20.33 13.99 -1.62
N SER A 61 20.22 12.72 -2.01
CA SER A 61 20.98 12.15 -3.12
C SER A 61 20.56 12.75 -4.46
N ILE A 62 19.26 12.96 -4.67
CA ILE A 62 18.72 13.62 -5.85
C ILE A 62 19.21 15.08 -5.93
N SER A 63 19.13 15.81 -4.80
CA SER A 63 19.62 17.21 -4.72
C SER A 63 21.13 17.29 -4.99
N ALA A 64 21.92 16.38 -4.45
CA ALA A 64 23.36 16.33 -4.68
C ALA A 64 23.71 16.09 -6.16
N VAL A 65 22.99 15.18 -6.82
CA VAL A 65 23.17 14.91 -8.26
C VAL A 65 22.74 16.12 -9.09
N ALA A 66 21.59 16.71 -8.80
CA ALA A 66 21.09 17.89 -9.49
C ALA A 66 22.05 19.08 -9.34
N THR A 67 22.57 19.32 -8.13
CA THR A 67 23.58 20.35 -7.84
C THR A 67 24.87 20.13 -8.63
N ARG A 68 25.33 18.88 -8.73
CA ARG A 68 26.54 18.54 -9.50
C ARG A 68 26.38 18.83 -11.00
N ILE A 69 25.22 18.55 -11.55
CA ILE A 69 24.94 18.75 -12.98
C ILE A 69 24.71 20.24 -13.29
N HIS A 70 24.01 20.93 -12.41
CA HIS A 70 23.72 22.36 -12.59
C HIS A 70 24.93 23.27 -12.31
N GLY A 71 25.86 22.84 -11.46
CA GLY A 71 27.03 23.63 -11.05
C GLY A 71 26.78 24.63 -9.91
N SER A 72 25.55 24.76 -9.43
CA SER A 72 25.14 25.52 -8.26
C SER A 72 24.10 24.79 -7.43
N ALA A 73 23.85 25.23 -6.18
CA ALA A 73 22.95 24.56 -5.27
C ALA A 73 21.54 24.40 -5.86
N VAL A 74 21.03 23.17 -5.87
CA VAL A 74 19.66 22.85 -6.33
C VAL A 74 18.83 22.33 -5.18
N ALA A 75 17.76 23.06 -4.86
CA ALA A 75 16.75 22.63 -3.91
C ALA A 75 15.74 21.73 -4.63
N VAL A 76 15.60 20.48 -4.14
CA VAL A 76 14.64 19.53 -4.68
C VAL A 76 13.42 19.46 -3.79
N SER A 77 12.26 19.75 -4.36
CA SER A 77 10.95 19.60 -3.72
C SER A 77 10.22 18.39 -4.33
N LEU A 78 9.61 17.58 -3.47
CA LEU A 78 8.80 16.43 -3.90
C LEU A 78 7.34 16.75 -3.63
N VAL A 79 6.52 16.67 -4.68
CA VAL A 79 5.07 16.85 -4.59
C VAL A 79 4.37 15.54 -4.93
N PRO A 80 3.26 15.23 -4.26
CA PRO A 80 2.49 14.06 -4.65
C PRO A 80 1.97 14.25 -6.08
N ALA A 81 2.01 13.19 -6.86
CA ALA A 81 1.33 13.15 -8.13
C ALA A 81 -0.11 13.58 -7.87
N GLN A 82 -0.49 14.74 -8.42
CA GLN A 82 -1.90 15.10 -8.45
C GLN A 82 -2.57 13.94 -9.18
N VAL A 83 -3.38 13.21 -8.46
CA VAL A 83 -4.37 12.36 -9.09
C VAL A 83 -5.24 13.35 -9.86
N LYS A 84 -4.86 13.65 -11.13
CA LYS A 84 -5.87 14.13 -12.08
C LYS A 84 -6.97 13.11 -11.89
N PRO A 85 -8.23 13.54 -11.66
CA PRO A 85 -9.30 12.60 -11.74
C PRO A 85 -9.03 11.87 -13.07
N VAL A 86 -8.57 10.63 -12.96
CA VAL A 86 -8.47 9.79 -14.13
C VAL A 86 -9.86 9.88 -14.68
N GLN A 87 -10.03 10.61 -15.79
CA GLN A 87 -11.10 10.28 -16.67
C GLN A 87 -10.87 8.81 -16.89
N ARG A 88 -11.58 8.02 -16.08
CA ARG A 88 -11.70 6.59 -16.31
C ARG A 88 -12.15 6.55 -17.76
N GLU A 89 -11.24 6.14 -18.63
CA GLU A 89 -11.68 5.59 -19.88
C GLU A 89 -12.72 4.56 -19.45
N GLU A 90 -13.96 4.85 -19.80
CA GLU A 90 -15.13 4.02 -19.59
C GLU A 90 -14.96 2.75 -20.44
N SER A 91 -14.16 1.85 -19.92
CA SER A 91 -14.18 0.46 -20.34
C SER A 91 -14.36 -0.40 -19.09
N GLY A 92 -15.57 -0.35 -18.60
CA GLY A 92 -16.02 -1.14 -17.45
C GLY A 92 -17.06 -0.35 -16.67
N THR A 93 -18.31 -0.41 -17.15
CA THR A 93 -19.57 -0.09 -16.48
C THR A 93 -19.41 0.27 -14.99
N SER A 94 -19.38 1.59 -14.70
CA SER A 94 -19.64 2.10 -13.35
C SER A 94 -21.14 1.96 -13.06
N HIS A 95 -21.56 0.74 -12.79
CA HIS A 95 -22.77 0.55 -12.01
C HIS A 95 -22.44 1.03 -10.58
N PRO A 96 -23.33 1.80 -9.93
CA PRO A 96 -23.25 1.96 -8.48
C PRO A 96 -23.08 0.55 -7.89
N PRO A 97 -22.22 0.38 -6.85
CA PRO A 97 -21.96 -0.94 -6.32
C PRO A 97 -23.31 -1.64 -6.06
N SER A 98 -23.48 -2.81 -6.65
CA SER A 98 -24.74 -3.53 -6.50
C SER A 98 -24.99 -3.78 -5.01
N GLU A 99 -26.24 -3.88 -4.61
CA GLU A 99 -26.57 -4.22 -3.21
C GLU A 99 -25.79 -5.46 -2.74
N THR A 100 -25.48 -6.36 -3.64
CA THR A 100 -24.65 -7.54 -3.40
C THR A 100 -23.20 -7.22 -3.09
N GLU A 101 -22.62 -6.18 -3.72
CA GLU A 101 -21.25 -5.73 -3.43
C GLU A 101 -21.17 -4.95 -2.13
N ILE A 102 -22.19 -4.15 -1.82
CA ILE A 102 -22.30 -3.44 -0.54
C ILE A 102 -22.39 -4.46 0.60
N LYS A 103 -23.30 -5.42 0.47
CA LYS A 103 -23.50 -6.50 1.46
C LYS A 103 -22.24 -7.35 1.63
N ARG A 104 -21.54 -7.64 0.54
CA ARG A 104 -20.27 -8.37 0.55
C ARG A 104 -19.15 -7.60 1.26
N ARG A 105 -19.08 -6.28 1.10
CA ARG A 105 -18.14 -5.43 1.85
C ARG A 105 -18.48 -5.36 3.34
N GLU A 106 -19.74 -5.32 3.70
CA GLU A 106 -20.19 -5.37 5.10
C GLU A 106 -19.80 -6.69 5.77
N GLU A 107 -19.85 -7.81 5.04
CA GLU A 107 -19.47 -9.13 5.54
C GLU A 107 -17.96 -9.30 5.78
N THR A 108 -17.13 -8.41 5.27
CA THR A 108 -15.67 -8.48 5.46
C THR A 108 -15.21 -8.13 6.87
N GLY A 109 -16.00 -7.39 7.64
CA GLY A 109 -15.59 -6.84 8.94
C GLY A 109 -14.60 -5.67 8.84
N LEU A 110 -14.42 -5.10 7.64
CA LEU A 110 -13.57 -3.92 7.45
C LEU A 110 -14.33 -2.65 7.79
N LEU A 111 -13.73 -1.80 8.63
CA LEU A 111 -14.30 -0.52 9.05
C LEU A 111 -13.97 0.57 8.02
N PRO A 112 -14.96 1.38 7.61
CA PRO A 112 -14.73 2.49 6.70
C PRO A 112 -13.66 3.45 7.23
N GLY A 113 -12.81 3.98 6.33
CA GLY A 113 -11.83 5.00 6.68
C GLY A 113 -10.50 4.47 7.27
N LEU A 114 -10.38 3.19 7.61
CA LEU A 114 -9.12 2.61 8.04
C LEU A 114 -8.29 2.14 6.83
N THR A 115 -7.88 3.09 6.01
CA THR A 115 -7.15 2.87 4.76
C THR A 115 -5.70 3.37 4.85
N PHE A 116 -4.85 3.01 3.91
CA PHE A 116 -3.46 3.51 3.86
C PHE A 116 -3.39 5.04 3.67
N GLU A 117 -4.37 5.62 2.97
CA GLU A 117 -4.45 7.06 2.72
C GLU A 117 -4.65 7.85 4.02
N ASN A 118 -5.39 7.26 4.97
CA ASN A 118 -5.67 7.86 6.27
C ASN A 118 -4.67 7.44 7.36
N TYR A 119 -3.72 6.57 7.03
CA TYR A 119 -2.73 6.09 7.99
C TYR A 119 -1.58 7.09 8.14
N VAL A 120 -1.26 7.44 9.40
CA VAL A 120 -0.13 8.34 9.68
C VAL A 120 1.17 7.57 9.55
N ASN A 121 1.93 7.86 8.50
CA ASN A 121 3.23 7.25 8.24
C ASN A 121 4.36 8.10 8.82
N GLY A 122 5.27 7.47 9.56
CA GLY A 122 6.43 8.10 10.19
C GLY A 122 7.64 7.17 10.24
N ASN A 123 8.79 7.69 10.66
CA ASN A 123 10.03 6.92 10.68
C ASN A 123 9.95 5.62 11.51
N ALA A 124 9.13 5.63 12.56
CA ALA A 124 8.99 4.49 13.48
C ALA A 124 8.18 3.32 12.90
N ASN A 125 7.31 3.57 11.91
CA ASN A 125 6.41 2.55 11.36
C ASN A 125 6.63 2.26 9.86
N GLN A 126 7.64 2.85 9.23
CA GLN A 126 7.90 2.69 7.80
C GLN A 126 8.06 1.23 7.36
N LEU A 127 8.76 0.43 8.15
CA LEU A 127 8.94 -0.99 7.85
C LEU A 127 7.62 -1.75 7.89
N ALA A 128 6.78 -1.47 8.90
CA ALA A 128 5.47 -2.09 9.02
C ALA A 128 4.54 -1.70 7.87
N VAL A 129 4.55 -0.41 7.47
CA VAL A 129 3.78 0.07 6.32
C VAL A 129 4.26 -0.57 5.03
N ALA A 130 5.57 -0.64 4.78
CA ALA A 130 6.11 -1.25 3.57
C ALA A 130 5.76 -2.75 3.47
N ALA A 131 5.84 -3.49 4.60
CA ALA A 131 5.44 -4.88 4.65
C ALA A 131 3.93 -5.06 4.42
N ALA A 132 3.11 -4.19 5.02
CA ALA A 132 1.67 -4.19 4.85
C ALA A 132 1.26 -3.88 3.40
N GLU A 133 1.87 -2.88 2.77
CA GLU A 133 1.64 -2.56 1.35
C GLU A 133 2.05 -3.72 0.44
N HIS A 134 3.16 -4.39 0.76
CA HIS A 134 3.60 -5.55 0.00
C HIS A 134 2.57 -6.68 0.06
N VAL A 135 2.07 -7.03 1.25
CA VAL A 135 1.03 -8.05 1.41
C VAL A 135 -0.26 -7.65 0.68
N ALA A 136 -0.63 -6.38 0.75
CA ALA A 136 -1.84 -5.87 0.11
C ALA A 136 -1.79 -5.89 -1.43
N THR A 137 -0.59 -5.83 -2.01
CA THR A 137 -0.40 -5.69 -3.48
C THR A 137 0.10 -6.95 -4.17
N THR A 138 0.55 -7.95 -3.40
CA THR A 138 1.20 -9.13 -3.95
C THR A 138 0.39 -10.38 -3.61
N THR A 139 0.05 -11.18 -4.62
CA THR A 139 -0.57 -12.49 -4.43
C THR A 139 0.42 -13.58 -3.99
N VAL A 140 1.73 -13.31 -4.12
CA VAL A 140 2.80 -14.23 -3.71
C VAL A 140 3.16 -13.97 -2.25
N THR A 141 2.90 -14.93 -1.42
CA THR A 141 2.96 -14.89 0.05
C THR A 141 4.38 -14.93 0.61
N GLN A 142 5.18 -13.90 0.34
CA GLN A 142 6.51 -13.79 0.96
C GLN A 142 6.42 -13.52 2.47
N TYR A 143 5.33 -12.87 2.91
CA TYR A 143 5.01 -12.59 4.32
C TYR A 143 3.68 -13.24 4.69
N ASN A 144 3.69 -14.56 4.88
CA ASN A 144 2.53 -15.31 5.36
C ASN A 144 2.95 -16.30 6.44
N PRO A 145 2.60 -16.03 7.70
CA PRO A 145 1.83 -14.86 8.17
C PRO A 145 2.65 -13.57 8.28
N LEU A 146 2.01 -12.41 8.03
CA LEU A 146 2.53 -11.11 8.48
C LEU A 146 2.08 -10.87 9.91
N TYR A 147 3.03 -10.75 10.83
CA TYR A 147 2.75 -10.46 12.24
C TYR A 147 3.12 -9.02 12.59
N ILE A 148 2.11 -8.21 12.95
CA ILE A 148 2.27 -6.80 13.32
C ILE A 148 2.16 -6.68 14.83
N TYR A 149 3.24 -6.27 15.49
CA TYR A 149 3.29 -6.09 16.94
C TYR A 149 3.75 -4.70 17.34
N GLY A 150 3.47 -4.31 18.58
CA GLY A 150 3.84 -3.00 19.12
C GLY A 150 2.91 -2.56 20.26
N GLY A 151 3.21 -1.41 20.86
CA GLY A 151 2.43 -0.82 21.94
C GLY A 151 0.99 -0.48 21.58
N VAL A 152 0.19 -0.14 22.60
CA VAL A 152 -1.20 0.30 22.42
C VAL A 152 -1.23 1.66 21.71
N GLY A 153 -2.22 1.89 20.85
CA GLY A 153 -2.41 3.18 20.18
C GLY A 153 -1.52 3.44 18.95
N LEU A 154 -0.63 2.52 18.57
CA LEU A 154 0.30 2.70 17.43
C LEU A 154 -0.32 2.41 16.06
N GLY A 155 -1.63 2.24 15.95
CA GLY A 155 -2.31 2.06 14.68
C GLY A 155 -2.23 0.66 14.07
N LYS A 156 -1.90 -0.39 14.85
CA LYS A 156 -1.82 -1.78 14.35
C LYS A 156 -3.10 -2.24 13.65
N THR A 157 -4.24 -2.03 14.29
CA THR A 157 -5.56 -2.37 13.75
C THR A 157 -5.87 -1.57 12.48
N HIS A 158 -5.51 -0.29 12.46
CA HIS A 158 -5.66 0.53 11.26
C HIS A 158 -4.84 -0.04 10.10
N LEU A 159 -3.56 -0.34 10.35
CA LEU A 159 -2.67 -0.88 9.32
C LEU A 159 -3.15 -2.25 8.80
N MET A 160 -3.62 -3.12 9.68
CA MET A 160 -4.20 -4.40 9.33
C MET A 160 -5.44 -4.23 8.43
N GLN A 161 -6.33 -3.32 8.78
CA GLN A 161 -7.53 -3.05 7.97
C GLN A 161 -7.20 -2.37 6.64
N ALA A 162 -6.18 -1.50 6.61
CA ALA A 162 -5.70 -0.89 5.37
C ALA A 162 -5.24 -1.94 4.35
N ILE A 163 -4.59 -3.03 4.82
CA ILE A 163 -4.26 -4.18 3.96
C ILE A 163 -5.53 -4.74 3.31
N GLY A 164 -6.57 -4.98 4.09
CA GLY A 164 -7.84 -5.54 3.60
C GLY A 164 -8.51 -4.66 2.55
N HIS A 165 -8.60 -3.35 2.81
CA HIS A 165 -9.17 -2.40 1.86
C HIS A 165 -8.38 -2.38 0.55
N ARG A 166 -7.06 -2.23 0.62
CA ARG A 166 -6.20 -2.20 -0.56
C ARG A 166 -6.25 -3.52 -1.35
N TYR A 167 -6.30 -4.65 -0.66
CA TYR A 167 -6.41 -5.96 -1.30
C TYR A 167 -7.72 -6.10 -2.07
N LEU A 168 -8.85 -5.66 -1.50
CA LEU A 168 -10.15 -5.66 -2.18
C LEU A 168 -10.21 -4.69 -3.37
N ASP A 169 -9.56 -3.53 -3.27
CA ASP A 169 -9.50 -2.57 -4.38
C ASP A 169 -8.75 -3.15 -5.59
N LEU A 170 -7.71 -3.94 -5.33
CA LEU A 170 -6.93 -4.61 -6.38
C LEU A 170 -7.57 -5.92 -6.85
N HIS A 171 -8.30 -6.59 -5.96
CA HIS A 171 -8.94 -7.88 -6.22
C HIS A 171 -10.43 -7.84 -5.81
N PRO A 172 -11.31 -7.21 -6.60
CA PRO A 172 -12.72 -6.99 -6.21
C PRO A 172 -13.52 -8.26 -5.98
N LYS A 173 -13.05 -9.40 -6.52
CA LYS A 173 -13.69 -10.73 -6.33
C LYS A 173 -13.10 -11.52 -5.16
N ALA A 174 -12.06 -11.03 -4.52
CA ALA A 174 -11.41 -11.75 -3.42
C ALA A 174 -12.32 -11.88 -2.21
N ARG A 175 -12.15 -12.97 -1.49
CA ARG A 175 -12.81 -13.24 -0.21
C ARG A 175 -11.89 -12.80 0.91
N VAL A 176 -12.19 -11.65 1.49
CA VAL A 176 -11.44 -11.06 2.59
C VAL A 176 -12.30 -11.09 3.85
N ARG A 177 -11.71 -11.44 4.97
CA ARG A 177 -12.35 -11.40 6.28
C ARG A 177 -11.40 -10.77 7.31
N CYS A 178 -11.92 -9.78 8.03
CA CYS A 178 -11.29 -9.20 9.20
C CYS A 178 -12.11 -9.58 10.43
N VAL A 179 -11.50 -10.24 11.39
CA VAL A 179 -12.18 -10.77 12.58
C VAL A 179 -11.28 -10.58 13.80
N SER A 180 -11.86 -10.29 14.97
CA SER A 180 -11.07 -10.32 16.19
C SER A 180 -10.70 -11.76 16.58
N ALA A 181 -9.55 -11.93 17.26
CA ALA A 181 -9.14 -13.24 17.77
C ALA A 181 -10.22 -13.86 18.69
N GLN A 182 -10.91 -13.02 19.47
CA GLN A 182 -12.00 -13.46 20.35
C GLN A 182 -13.18 -13.99 19.56
N ASP A 183 -13.59 -13.28 18.50
CA ASP A 183 -14.72 -13.70 17.65
C ASP A 183 -14.37 -14.98 16.88
N PHE A 184 -13.14 -15.07 16.36
CA PHE A 184 -12.66 -16.30 15.72
C PHE A 184 -12.73 -17.50 16.65
N ILE A 185 -12.25 -17.36 17.91
CA ILE A 185 -12.32 -18.42 18.92
C ILE A 185 -13.78 -18.76 19.27
N ASN A 186 -14.63 -17.74 19.40
CA ASN A 186 -16.06 -17.95 19.69
C ASN A 186 -16.76 -18.71 18.56
N GLU A 187 -16.52 -18.33 17.30
CA GLU A 187 -17.06 -19.02 16.13
C GLU A 187 -16.58 -20.49 16.08
N TYR A 188 -15.28 -20.70 16.31
CA TYR A 188 -14.70 -22.05 16.34
C TYR A 188 -15.31 -22.93 17.45
N THR A 189 -15.34 -22.41 18.68
CA THR A 189 -15.89 -23.17 19.83
C THR A 189 -17.36 -23.46 19.67
N SER A 190 -18.14 -22.57 19.06
CA SER A 190 -19.55 -22.80 18.74
C SER A 190 -19.69 -23.90 17.70
N ALA A 191 -18.90 -23.88 16.63
CA ALA A 191 -18.88 -24.90 15.60
C ALA A 191 -18.54 -26.32 16.18
N VAL A 192 -17.56 -26.36 17.10
CA VAL A 192 -17.18 -27.62 17.79
C VAL A 192 -18.32 -28.11 18.66
N ARG A 193 -18.96 -27.28 19.48
CA ARG A 193 -20.08 -27.65 20.36
C ARG A 193 -21.28 -28.15 19.58
N GLU A 194 -21.62 -27.49 18.47
CA GLU A 194 -22.73 -27.90 17.60
C GLU A 194 -22.43 -29.25 16.90
N SER A 195 -21.16 -29.42 16.50
CA SER A 195 -20.69 -30.67 15.87
C SER A 195 -20.79 -31.87 16.79
N THR A 196 -20.62 -31.68 18.10
CA THR A 196 -20.71 -32.77 19.09
C THR A 196 -22.16 -33.21 19.31
N ASN A 197 -23.13 -32.35 19.02
CA ASN A 197 -24.56 -32.62 19.30
C ASN A 197 -25.39 -33.02 18.07
N LYS A 198 -25.01 -32.73 16.84
CA LYS A 198 -25.90 -32.88 15.64
C LYS A 198 -25.13 -33.10 14.36
N THR A 199 -24.19 -33.71 14.05
CA THR A 199 -23.48 -33.82 12.77
C THR A 199 -22.25 -32.89 12.62
N HIS A 200 -21.22 -33.40 12.03
CA HIS A 200 -19.96 -32.66 11.77
C HIS A 200 -20.11 -31.42 10.84
N ALA A 201 -21.33 -31.18 10.35
CA ALA A 201 -21.66 -30.14 9.38
C ALA A 201 -21.33 -28.71 9.84
N SER A 202 -21.35 -28.39 11.13
CA SER A 202 -21.05 -27.06 11.64
C SER A 202 -19.55 -26.77 11.61
N LEU A 203 -18.72 -27.77 11.92
CA LEU A 203 -17.26 -27.65 11.85
C LEU A 203 -16.79 -27.62 10.38
N GLU A 204 -17.40 -28.41 9.51
CA GLU A 204 -17.11 -28.37 8.08
C GLU A 204 -17.44 -27.03 7.46
N LYS A 205 -18.57 -26.41 7.82
CA LYS A 205 -18.93 -25.07 7.37
C LYS A 205 -17.96 -24.00 7.87
N PHE A 206 -17.48 -24.13 9.11
CA PHE A 206 -16.45 -23.25 9.65
C PHE A 206 -15.15 -23.40 8.85
N ASP A 207 -14.69 -24.62 8.64
CA ASP A 207 -13.48 -24.93 7.86
C ASP A 207 -13.59 -24.39 6.44
N GLU A 208 -14.70 -24.63 5.75
CA GLU A 208 -14.94 -24.15 4.40
C GLU A 208 -14.93 -22.64 4.34
N ARG A 209 -15.56 -21.94 5.32
CA ARG A 209 -15.58 -20.47 5.39
C ARG A 209 -14.18 -19.90 5.48
N TYR A 210 -13.32 -20.42 6.35
CA TYR A 210 -12.00 -19.86 6.59
C TYR A 210 -10.95 -20.32 5.57
N ARG A 211 -11.01 -21.57 5.10
CA ARG A 211 -10.10 -22.09 4.07
C ARG A 211 -10.35 -21.48 2.70
N SER A 212 -11.55 -21.01 2.44
CA SER A 212 -11.92 -20.40 1.18
C SER A 212 -11.54 -18.93 1.07
N LEU A 213 -10.97 -18.32 2.10
CA LEU A 213 -10.53 -16.93 2.09
C LEU A 213 -9.23 -16.76 1.31
N ASP A 214 -9.16 -15.66 0.55
CA ASP A 214 -7.93 -15.22 -0.11
C ASP A 214 -7.06 -14.39 0.86
N LEU A 215 -7.71 -13.70 1.82
CA LEU A 215 -7.03 -12.93 2.86
C LEU A 215 -7.79 -13.00 4.18
N LEU A 216 -7.12 -13.46 5.23
CA LEU A 216 -7.61 -13.46 6.60
C LEU A 216 -6.81 -12.46 7.44
N LEU A 217 -7.51 -11.56 8.14
CA LEU A 217 -6.97 -10.55 9.05
C LEU A 217 -7.52 -10.81 10.45
N ILE A 218 -6.63 -11.06 11.43
CA ILE A 218 -6.99 -11.35 12.83
C ILE A 218 -6.27 -10.41 13.79
#